data_960a811c3a30012440e854b4422c48f1
#
_entry.id   960a811c3a30012440e854b4422c48f1
#
_cell.length_a   1.000
_cell.length_b   1.000
_cell.length_c   1.000
_cell.angle_alpha   90.00
_cell.angle_beta   90.00
_cell.angle_gamma   90.00
#
_symmetry.space_group_name_H-M   'P 1'
#
loop_
_entity.id
_entity.type
_entity.pdbx_description
1 polymer ?
#
loop_
_entity_poly.entity_id
_entity_poly.type
_entity_poly.pdbx_seq_one_letter_code
_entity_poly.pdbx_strand_id
1 'polypeptide(L)'
;MAEKVAGLRVFADSEDKMNLSLADVGGEVLVVSQFTLYGNAEKGRRPSFIDAARPELAIPLYGAFVLALQAKNLRVETGEFGAMMDVELVNDGPVTLWLER
;
A
#
# COMPACT_ATOMS: atom_id res chain seq x y z
N MET A 1 6.75 -3.45 8.27
CA MET A 1 5.59 -2.79 7.59
C MET A 1 4.50 -3.78 7.19
N ALA A 2 4.79 -4.89 6.53
CA ALA A 2 3.78 -5.89 6.12
C ALA A 2 2.95 -6.41 7.32
N GLU A 3 3.60 -6.69 8.43
CA GLU A 3 2.92 -7.11 9.66
C GLU A 3 1.98 -6.01 10.18
N LYS A 4 2.42 -4.75 10.14
CA LYS A 4 1.59 -3.60 10.51
C LYS A 4 0.34 -3.53 9.64
N VAL A 5 0.53 -3.58 8.32
CA VAL A 5 -0.59 -3.50 7.36
C VAL A 5 -1.58 -4.64 7.57
N ALA A 6 -1.09 -5.87 7.69
CA ALA A 6 -1.95 -7.05 7.88
C ALA A 6 -2.76 -6.99 9.18
N GLY A 7 -2.19 -6.39 10.22
CA GLY A 7 -2.79 -6.32 11.54
C GLY A 7 -3.64 -5.09 11.82
N LEU A 8 -3.68 -4.10 10.91
CA LEU A 8 -4.50 -2.91 11.11
C LEU A 8 -5.98 -3.26 11.22
N ARG A 9 -6.62 -2.75 12.27
CA ARG A 9 -8.04 -2.97 12.52
C ARG A 9 -8.85 -1.83 11.91
N VAL A 10 -9.00 -1.87 10.59
CA VAL A 10 -9.64 -0.80 9.79
C VAL A 10 -11.02 -1.21 9.27
N PHE A 11 -11.50 -2.39 9.63
CA PHE A 11 -12.84 -2.85 9.27
C PHE A 11 -13.76 -2.81 10.48
N ALA A 12 -15.01 -2.45 10.24
CA ALA A 12 -16.01 -2.32 11.28
C ALA A 12 -16.45 -3.68 11.81
N ASP A 13 -16.62 -3.78 13.12
CA ASP A 13 -17.25 -4.91 13.78
C ASP A 13 -18.79 -4.76 13.80
N SER A 14 -19.48 -5.67 14.51
CA SER A 14 -20.94 -5.64 14.65
C SER A 14 -21.48 -4.39 15.36
N GLU A 15 -20.63 -3.68 16.08
CA GLU A 15 -20.98 -2.43 16.79
C GLU A 15 -20.53 -1.17 16.02
N ASP A 16 -20.14 -1.34 14.74
CA ASP A 16 -19.66 -0.29 13.87
C ASP A 16 -18.36 0.40 14.36
N LYS A 17 -17.52 -0.35 15.07
CA LYS A 17 -16.21 0.10 15.54
C LYS A 17 -15.12 -0.57 14.74
N MET A 18 -14.05 0.17 14.43
CA MET A 18 -12.87 -0.33 13.71
C MET A 18 -12.05 -1.28 14.59
N ASN A 19 -12.44 -2.53 14.62
CA ASN A 19 -11.83 -3.58 15.44
C ASN A 19 -11.38 -4.82 14.68
N LEU A 20 -11.71 -4.91 13.39
CA LEU A 20 -11.40 -6.08 12.59
C LEU A 20 -10.26 -5.81 11.63
N SER A 21 -9.34 -6.78 11.56
CA SER A 21 -8.23 -6.77 10.60
C SER A 21 -8.65 -7.35 9.26
N LEU A 22 -7.75 -7.26 8.28
CA LEU A 22 -7.96 -7.84 6.96
C LEU A 22 -8.21 -9.36 7.03
N ALA A 23 -7.46 -10.06 7.87
CA ALA A 23 -7.63 -11.50 8.07
C ALA A 23 -8.99 -11.84 8.70
N ASP A 24 -9.45 -11.02 9.65
CA ASP A 24 -10.72 -11.24 10.34
C ASP A 24 -11.91 -11.18 9.37
N VAL A 25 -11.84 -10.30 8.37
CA VAL A 25 -12.92 -10.14 7.37
C VAL A 25 -12.74 -10.99 6.12
N GLY A 26 -11.65 -11.76 6.03
CA GLY A 26 -11.32 -12.55 4.84
C GLY A 26 -11.06 -11.69 3.61
N GLY A 27 -10.49 -10.51 3.82
CA GLY A 27 -10.22 -9.56 2.74
C GLY A 27 -8.94 -9.87 1.97
N GLU A 28 -8.68 -9.05 0.98
CA GLU A 28 -7.56 -9.18 0.05
C GLU A 28 -6.76 -7.89 0.00
N VAL A 29 -5.54 -7.96 -0.53
CA VAL A 29 -4.65 -6.80 -0.66
C VAL A 29 -4.32 -6.56 -2.12
N LEU A 30 -4.48 -5.33 -2.57
CA LEU A 30 -3.91 -4.85 -3.82
C LEU A 30 -2.69 -3.98 -3.50
N VAL A 31 -1.52 -4.37 -3.99
CA VAL A 31 -0.27 -3.62 -3.79
C VAL A 31 0.16 -3.01 -5.11
N VAL A 32 0.23 -1.70 -5.15
CA VAL A 32 0.66 -0.94 -6.33
C VAL A 32 1.85 -0.06 -5.95
N SER A 33 2.96 -0.20 -6.66
CA SER A 33 4.11 0.66 -6.45
C SER A 33 3.83 2.07 -6.97
N GLN A 34 4.27 3.10 -6.23
CA GLN A 34 4.06 4.50 -6.60
C GLN A 34 5.19 5.36 -6.05
N PHE A 35 6.27 5.50 -6.81
CA PHE A 35 7.43 6.29 -6.36
C PHE A 35 7.15 7.78 -6.26
N THR A 36 6.18 8.28 -7.02
CA THR A 36 5.84 9.70 -7.05
C THR A 36 5.26 10.22 -5.73
N LEU A 37 4.81 9.33 -4.84
CA LEU A 37 4.46 9.71 -3.46
C LEU A 37 5.64 10.28 -2.67
N TYR A 38 6.87 9.96 -3.09
CA TYR A 38 8.11 10.50 -2.51
C TYR A 38 8.57 11.79 -3.21
N GLY A 39 7.72 12.35 -4.04
CA GLY A 39 7.98 13.59 -4.75
C GLY A 39 8.02 14.79 -3.82
N ASN A 40 8.99 15.68 -4.04
CA ASN A 40 9.09 16.95 -3.33
C ASN A 40 8.58 18.06 -4.24
N ALA A 41 7.56 18.77 -3.79
CA ALA A 41 6.93 19.88 -4.49
C ALA A 41 7.00 21.19 -3.68
N GLU A 42 7.92 21.30 -2.72
CA GLU A 42 8.04 22.46 -1.85
C GLU A 42 8.47 23.73 -2.61
N LYS A 43 9.31 23.56 -3.63
CA LYS A 43 9.83 24.69 -4.41
C LYS A 43 9.33 24.65 -5.84
N GLY A 44 8.74 25.76 -6.28
CA GLY A 44 8.30 25.93 -7.66
C GLY A 44 7.09 25.06 -8.02
N ARG A 45 6.97 24.76 -9.31
CA ARG A 45 5.83 24.01 -9.86
C ARG A 45 6.21 22.66 -10.46
N ARG A 46 7.49 22.31 -10.41
CA ARG A 46 8.01 21.06 -10.96
C ARG A 46 8.43 20.14 -9.82
N PRO A 47 7.70 19.04 -9.56
CA PRO A 47 8.08 18.11 -8.52
C PRO A 47 9.45 17.47 -8.78
N SER A 48 10.20 17.22 -7.73
CA SER A 48 11.46 16.47 -7.77
C SER A 48 11.26 15.09 -7.17
N PHE A 49 11.78 14.06 -7.84
CA PHE A 49 11.73 12.68 -7.37
C PHE A 49 13.11 12.11 -7.03
N ILE A 50 14.06 13.00 -6.82
CA ILE A 50 15.47 12.62 -6.60
C ILE A 50 15.66 11.76 -5.36
N ASP A 51 14.82 11.92 -4.36
CA ASP A 51 14.91 11.17 -3.09
C ASP A 51 14.19 9.81 -3.15
N ALA A 52 13.45 9.54 -4.22
CA ALA A 52 12.83 8.24 -4.40
C ALA A 52 13.89 7.16 -4.65
N ALA A 53 13.69 5.97 -4.07
CA ALA A 53 14.60 4.86 -4.28
C ALA A 53 14.65 4.47 -5.77
N ARG A 54 15.85 4.14 -6.24
CA ARG A 54 16.06 3.63 -7.59
C ARG A 54 15.47 2.23 -7.73
N PRO A 55 15.10 1.81 -8.97
CA PRO A 55 14.53 0.48 -9.21
C PRO A 55 15.36 -0.67 -8.65
N GLU A 56 16.68 -0.56 -8.68
CA GLU A 56 17.61 -1.59 -8.19
C GLU A 56 17.42 -1.89 -6.70
N LEU A 57 16.96 -0.91 -5.93
CA LEU A 57 16.61 -1.06 -4.52
C LEU A 57 15.10 -1.27 -4.33
N ALA A 58 14.29 -0.52 -5.06
CA ALA A 58 12.84 -0.51 -4.88
C ALA A 58 12.19 -1.85 -5.26
N ILE A 59 12.61 -2.46 -6.36
CA ILE A 59 12.02 -3.72 -6.84
C ILE A 59 12.20 -4.86 -5.83
N PRO A 60 13.41 -5.14 -5.29
CA PRO A 60 13.57 -6.18 -4.27
C PRO A 60 12.76 -5.92 -3.00
N LEU A 61 12.70 -4.68 -2.54
CA LEU A 61 11.93 -4.33 -1.33
C LEU A 61 10.43 -4.46 -1.54
N TYR A 62 9.95 -4.03 -2.70
CA TYR A 62 8.55 -4.23 -3.09
C TYR A 62 8.19 -5.72 -3.12
N GLY A 63 9.02 -6.54 -3.74
CA GLY A 63 8.84 -7.98 -3.77
C GLY A 63 8.84 -8.62 -2.39
N ALA A 64 9.75 -8.19 -1.52
CA ALA A 64 9.81 -8.66 -0.13
C ALA A 64 8.55 -8.31 0.66
N PHE A 65 8.01 -7.12 0.45
CA PHE A 65 6.75 -6.69 1.07
C PHE A 65 5.57 -7.57 0.63
N VAL A 66 5.45 -7.83 -0.67
CA VAL A 66 4.41 -8.71 -1.23
C VAL A 66 4.51 -10.12 -0.64
N LEU A 67 5.72 -10.70 -0.63
CA LEU A 67 5.95 -12.04 -0.07
C LEU A 67 5.63 -12.09 1.42
N ALA A 68 5.96 -11.06 2.18
CA ALA A 68 5.65 -10.99 3.61
C ALA A 68 4.13 -10.95 3.87
N LEU A 69 3.36 -10.28 3.03
CA LEU A 69 1.90 -10.31 3.10
C LEU A 69 1.34 -11.68 2.75
N GLN A 70 1.85 -12.29 1.68
CA GLN A 70 1.44 -13.64 1.27
C GLN A 70 1.74 -14.69 2.34
N ALA A 71 2.85 -14.54 3.06
CA ALA A 71 3.22 -15.44 4.17
C ALA A 71 2.21 -15.39 5.33
N LYS A 72 1.34 -14.39 5.38
CA LYS A 72 0.26 -14.27 6.37
C LYS A 72 -1.07 -14.85 5.87
N ASN A 73 -1.03 -15.67 4.82
CA ASN A 73 -2.19 -16.28 4.18
C ASN A 73 -3.20 -15.25 3.60
N LEU A 74 -2.71 -14.08 3.27
CA LEU A 74 -3.51 -13.06 2.56
C LEU A 74 -3.38 -13.28 1.06
N ARG A 75 -4.49 -13.13 0.35
CA ARG A 75 -4.45 -13.01 -1.11
C ARG A 75 -3.94 -11.64 -1.48
N VAL A 76 -2.85 -11.61 -2.24
CA VAL A 76 -2.20 -10.37 -2.68
C VAL A 76 -2.21 -10.32 -4.20
N GLU A 77 -2.77 -9.26 -4.76
CA GLU A 77 -2.66 -8.92 -6.16
C GLU A 77 -1.77 -7.69 -6.30
N THR A 78 -1.11 -7.56 -7.43
CA THR A 78 -0.17 -6.48 -7.69
C THR A 78 -0.44 -5.83 -9.05
N GLY A 79 0.03 -4.58 -9.20
CA GLY A 79 0.24 -4.00 -10.50
C GLY A 79 1.55 -4.47 -11.13
N GLU A 80 1.92 -3.88 -12.24
CA GLU A 80 3.21 -4.08 -12.87
C GLU A 80 4.16 -2.96 -12.48
N PHE A 81 5.28 -3.30 -11.85
CA PHE A 81 6.22 -2.30 -11.36
C PHE A 81 6.76 -1.42 -12.50
N GLY A 82 6.66 -0.10 -12.31
CA GLY A 82 7.17 0.88 -13.27
C GLY A 82 6.32 1.07 -14.53
N ALA A 83 5.22 0.34 -14.68
CA ALA A 83 4.33 0.50 -15.82
C ALA A 83 3.51 1.80 -15.72
N MET A 84 3.15 2.34 -16.87
CA MET A 84 2.16 3.39 -16.94
C MET A 84 0.78 2.75 -16.92
N MET A 85 0.01 3.02 -15.85
CA MET A 85 -1.27 2.35 -15.61
C MET A 85 -2.37 3.36 -15.31
N ASP A 86 -3.55 3.06 -15.82
CA ASP A 86 -4.78 3.62 -15.27
C ASP A 86 -5.26 2.69 -14.15
N VAL A 87 -5.51 3.25 -12.98
CA VAL A 87 -5.99 2.48 -11.83
C VAL A 87 -7.45 2.83 -11.57
N GLU A 88 -8.33 1.86 -11.80
CA GLU A 88 -9.75 2.02 -11.53
C GLU A 88 -10.10 1.30 -10.23
N LEU A 89 -10.74 2.01 -9.32
CA LEU A 89 -11.18 1.44 -8.05
C LEU A 89 -12.41 2.18 -7.52
N VAL A 90 -13.12 1.54 -6.60
CA VAL A 90 -14.13 2.20 -5.79
C VAL A 90 -13.61 2.27 -4.35
N ASN A 91 -13.34 3.48 -3.90
CA ASN A 91 -12.95 3.70 -2.51
C ASN A 91 -14.19 3.78 -1.63
N ASP A 92 -14.45 2.70 -0.89
CA ASP A 92 -15.46 2.69 0.14
C ASP A 92 -14.87 3.33 1.42
N GLY A 93 -14.76 4.65 1.35
CA GLY A 93 -14.13 5.42 2.42
C GLY A 93 -14.98 5.54 3.69
N PRO A 94 -14.53 6.40 4.64
CA PRO A 94 -13.46 7.39 4.46
C PRO A 94 -12.04 6.91 4.81
N VAL A 95 -11.83 5.66 5.23
CA VAL A 95 -10.54 5.24 5.80
C VAL A 95 -9.43 5.26 4.75
N THR A 96 -8.49 6.15 4.95
CA THR A 96 -7.24 6.24 4.19
C THR A 96 -6.14 6.61 5.17
N LEU A 97 -5.07 5.84 5.20
CA LEU A 97 -3.99 6.01 6.16
C LEU A 97 -2.65 6.19 5.45
N TRP A 98 -1.84 7.10 5.94
CA TRP A 98 -0.43 7.20 5.59
C TRP A 98 0.38 6.43 6.63
N LEU A 99 1.18 5.47 6.18
CA LEU A 99 2.07 4.70 7.04
C LEU A 99 3.51 4.90 6.60
N GLU A 100 4.33 5.32 7.54
CA GLU A 100 5.75 5.57 7.31
C GLU A 100 6.56 4.96 8.44
N ARG A 101 7.77 4.51 8.09
CA ARG A 101 8.65 3.87 9.07
C ARG A 101 10.09 4.33 8.91
#